data_a4b52e9bddec5b07092559fcac69546a
#
_entry.id   a4b52e9bddec5b07092559fcac69546a
#
_cell.length_a   1.000
_cell.length_b   1.000
_cell.length_c   1.000
_cell.angle_alpha   90.00
_cell.angle_beta   90.00
_cell.angle_gamma   90.00
#
_symmetry.space_group_name_H-M   'P 1'
#
loop_
_entity.id
_entity.type
_entity.pdbx_description
1 polymer ?
#
loop_
_entity_poly.entity_id
_entity_poly.type
_entity_poly.pdbx_seq_one_letter_code
_entity_poly.pdbx_strand_id
1 'polypeptide(L)'
;MKKIIKNIVVILLLLTLGISTALLTYLHFFASDDRELSGEWTANLDVTEQAAVTALDWLQDIEGISVSLKDMESYMQDLTVQVNLTLEQTDRSQGTFRCNILPESYDACKQAAYEAFAAAFQELLAERLRMAGYEGSTDREAVEALVTETFGMSTVSYLMSYGPALLPSLEDLQAGYDGSGTYTTEEDLLTRQFDAGGSVTTKAEYYIRKDSKLILSEEISSDSAAFSSEYYPMIYTLKQSQNQ
;
A
#
# COMPACT_ATOMS: atom_id res chain seq x y z
N MET A 1 8.42 23.46 -62.44
CA MET A 1 9.03 23.25 -61.11
C MET A 1 8.00 23.21 -59.95
N LYS A 2 7.12 24.16 -59.74
CA LYS A 2 6.17 24.16 -58.58
C LYS A 2 5.27 22.91 -58.50
N LYS A 3 4.83 22.33 -59.61
CA LYS A 3 3.94 21.16 -59.64
C LYS A 3 4.67 19.87 -59.24
N ILE A 4 5.96 19.74 -59.60
CA ILE A 4 6.82 18.61 -59.26
C ILE A 4 7.13 18.64 -57.75
N ILE A 5 7.46 19.81 -57.18
CA ILE A 5 7.73 19.98 -55.77
C ILE A 5 6.47 19.66 -54.94
N LYS A 6 5.27 20.08 -55.38
CA LYS A 6 4.01 19.76 -54.71
C LYS A 6 3.76 18.23 -54.67
N ASN A 7 4.01 17.52 -55.77
CA ASN A 7 3.85 16.08 -55.83
C ASN A 7 4.86 15.35 -54.92
N ILE A 8 6.12 15.80 -54.87
CA ILE A 8 7.14 15.24 -53.97
C ILE A 8 6.73 15.43 -52.50
N VAL A 9 6.25 16.60 -52.12
CA VAL A 9 5.78 16.87 -50.75
C VAL A 9 4.59 15.99 -50.40
N VAL A 10 3.63 15.78 -51.29
CA VAL A 10 2.48 14.89 -51.07
C VAL A 10 2.92 13.44 -50.91
N ILE A 11 3.85 12.96 -51.72
CA ILE A 11 4.38 11.59 -51.59
C ILE A 11 5.12 11.41 -50.27
N LEU A 12 5.90 12.40 -49.86
CA LEU A 12 6.63 12.36 -48.59
C LEU A 12 5.66 12.34 -47.38
N LEU A 13 4.60 13.13 -47.44
CA LEU A 13 3.53 13.13 -46.42
C LEU A 13 2.78 11.78 -46.34
N LEU A 14 2.50 11.16 -47.48
CA LEU A 14 1.87 9.84 -47.53
C LEU A 14 2.79 8.74 -46.98
N LEU A 15 4.09 8.83 -47.28
CA LEU A 15 5.09 7.92 -46.74
C LEU A 15 5.24 8.04 -45.22
N THR A 16 5.32 9.28 -44.71
CA THR A 16 5.40 9.49 -43.27
C THR A 16 4.13 9.02 -42.55
N LEU A 17 2.96 9.27 -43.12
CA LEU A 17 1.69 8.78 -42.57
C LEU A 17 1.64 7.25 -42.58
N GLY A 18 2.08 6.60 -43.67
CA GLY A 18 2.14 5.14 -43.78
C GLY A 18 3.10 4.52 -42.78
N ILE A 19 4.29 5.10 -42.60
CA ILE A 19 5.27 4.64 -41.57
C ILE A 19 4.72 4.83 -40.17
N SER A 20 4.11 5.99 -39.87
CA SER A 20 3.51 6.24 -38.56
C SER A 20 2.36 5.29 -38.25
N THR A 21 1.51 5.00 -39.25
CA THR A 21 0.41 4.04 -39.08
C THR A 21 0.95 2.62 -38.87
N ALA A 22 1.94 2.19 -39.63
CA ALA A 22 2.58 0.89 -39.48
C ALA A 22 3.27 0.75 -38.10
N LEU A 23 3.96 1.81 -37.63
CA LEU A 23 4.59 1.84 -36.32
C LEU A 23 3.56 1.77 -35.19
N LEU A 24 2.48 2.55 -35.28
CA LEU A 24 1.39 2.51 -34.30
C LEU A 24 0.70 1.15 -34.30
N THR A 25 0.47 0.55 -35.47
CA THR A 25 -0.09 -0.80 -35.57
C THR A 25 0.86 -1.84 -34.95
N TYR A 26 2.16 -1.73 -35.24
CA TYR A 26 3.17 -2.60 -34.62
C TYR A 26 3.22 -2.44 -33.10
N LEU A 27 3.24 -1.20 -32.60
CA LEU A 27 3.21 -0.91 -31.17
C LEU A 27 1.91 -1.41 -30.51
N HIS A 28 0.78 -1.30 -31.20
CA HIS A 28 -0.50 -1.75 -30.66
C HIS A 28 -0.65 -3.28 -30.63
N PHE A 29 -0.14 -3.99 -31.64
CA PHE A 29 -0.35 -5.44 -31.78
C PHE A 29 0.87 -6.30 -31.44
N PHE A 30 2.08 -5.77 -31.47
CA PHE A 30 3.31 -6.54 -31.37
C PHE A 30 4.35 -6.00 -30.37
N ALA A 31 4.20 -4.76 -29.86
CA ALA A 31 5.09 -4.28 -28.81
C ALA A 31 4.69 -4.93 -27.52
N SER A 32 5.57 -5.81 -27.05
CA SER A 32 5.63 -6.54 -25.79
C SER A 32 4.25 -6.92 -25.20
N ASP A 33 4.11 -8.16 -24.87
CA ASP A 33 2.94 -8.74 -24.22
C ASP A 33 2.83 -8.21 -22.77
N ASP A 34 2.65 -6.89 -22.62
CA ASP A 34 2.35 -6.23 -21.34
C ASP A 34 0.99 -6.72 -20.77
N ARG A 35 0.35 -7.67 -21.45
CA ARG A 35 -0.90 -8.32 -21.04
C ARG A 35 -0.67 -9.60 -20.25
N GLU A 36 0.56 -10.13 -20.19
CA GLU A 36 0.85 -11.29 -19.35
C GLU A 36 0.88 -10.84 -17.88
N LEU A 37 -0.14 -11.21 -17.14
CA LEU A 37 -0.27 -10.89 -15.71
C LEU A 37 0.28 -11.98 -14.80
N SER A 38 0.64 -13.15 -15.34
CA SER A 38 1.13 -14.28 -14.54
C SER A 38 2.34 -13.91 -13.70
N GLY A 39 2.33 -14.33 -12.46
CA GLY A 39 3.44 -14.14 -11.54
C GLY A 39 3.03 -13.92 -10.09
N GLU A 40 4.02 -13.82 -9.24
CA GLU A 40 3.87 -13.42 -7.85
C GLU A 40 4.18 -11.93 -7.71
N TRP A 41 3.20 -11.20 -7.25
CA TRP A 41 3.22 -9.76 -7.09
C TRP A 41 3.16 -9.39 -5.63
N THR A 42 3.89 -8.35 -5.21
CA THR A 42 3.86 -7.85 -3.83
C THR A 42 3.60 -6.36 -3.83
N ALA A 43 2.66 -5.92 -3.02
CA ALA A 43 2.40 -4.52 -2.71
C ALA A 43 2.59 -4.25 -1.21
N ASN A 44 2.82 -3.01 -0.86
CA ASN A 44 2.85 -2.54 0.52
C ASN A 44 1.63 -1.64 0.75
N LEU A 45 0.83 -1.97 1.76
CA LEU A 45 -0.20 -1.09 2.30
C LEU A 45 0.49 -0.12 3.25
N ASP A 46 0.40 1.16 2.98
CA ASP A 46 0.90 2.19 3.88
C ASP A 46 -0.15 2.49 4.96
N VAL A 47 0.19 2.20 6.20
CA VAL A 47 -0.65 2.42 7.38
C VAL A 47 -0.08 3.52 8.29
N THR A 48 0.90 4.27 7.80
CA THR A 48 1.64 5.28 8.58
C THR A 48 0.72 6.38 9.11
N GLU A 49 -0.08 6.99 8.23
CA GLU A 49 -0.99 8.08 8.62
C GLU A 49 -2.03 7.61 9.63
N GLN A 50 -2.63 6.44 9.41
CA GLN A 50 -3.62 5.87 10.32
C GLN A 50 -3.03 5.61 11.70
N ALA A 51 -1.82 5.04 11.77
CA ALA A 51 -1.13 4.81 13.03
C ALA A 51 -0.80 6.13 13.75
N ALA A 52 -0.33 7.14 13.01
CA ALA A 52 0.01 8.45 13.56
C ALA A 52 -1.23 9.18 14.10
N VAL A 53 -2.34 9.16 13.37
CA VAL A 53 -3.62 9.76 13.81
C VAL A 53 -4.13 9.07 15.06
N THR A 54 -4.14 7.73 15.09
CA THR A 54 -4.61 6.96 16.25
C THR A 54 -3.75 7.22 17.50
N ALA A 55 -2.43 7.29 17.36
CA ALA A 55 -1.52 7.62 18.45
C ALA A 55 -1.73 9.06 18.95
N LEU A 56 -1.92 9.99 18.02
CA LEU A 56 -2.18 11.40 18.35
C LEU A 56 -3.48 11.58 19.12
N ASP A 57 -4.56 10.96 18.68
CA ASP A 57 -5.87 11.03 19.34
C ASP A 57 -5.77 10.53 20.78
N TRP A 58 -5.08 9.41 20.98
CA TRP A 58 -4.88 8.89 22.34
C TRP A 58 -4.03 9.81 23.23
N LEU A 59 -3.00 10.47 22.65
CA LEU A 59 -2.17 11.42 23.41
C LEU A 59 -2.93 12.70 23.76
N GLN A 60 -3.83 13.17 22.91
CA GLN A 60 -4.63 14.37 23.15
C GLN A 60 -5.63 14.20 24.28
N ASP A 61 -6.05 12.95 24.57
CA ASP A 61 -6.88 12.63 25.73
C ASP A 61 -6.12 12.80 27.06
N ILE A 62 -4.78 12.88 27.01
CA ILE A 62 -3.96 13.11 28.21
C ILE A 62 -3.86 14.61 28.47
N GLU A 63 -4.42 15.05 29.59
CA GLU A 63 -4.50 16.46 29.97
C GLU A 63 -3.14 17.18 29.89
N GLY A 64 -3.11 18.25 29.12
CA GLY A 64 -1.96 19.16 28.97
C GLY A 64 -0.86 18.66 28.04
N ILE A 65 -1.06 17.67 27.21
CA ILE A 65 -0.19 17.31 26.10
C ILE A 65 -0.64 18.09 24.85
N SER A 66 0.31 18.75 24.17
CA SER A 66 0.09 19.41 22.90
C SER A 66 1.08 18.87 21.89
N VAL A 67 0.62 17.96 21.04
CA VAL A 67 1.38 17.34 19.95
C VAL A 67 0.61 17.57 18.67
N SER A 68 1.29 17.84 17.57
CA SER A 68 0.67 17.94 16.25
C SER A 68 0.82 16.63 15.48
N LEU A 69 -0.06 16.42 14.47
CA LEU A 69 0.05 15.28 13.56
C LEU A 69 1.43 15.21 12.90
N LYS A 70 1.97 16.35 12.49
CA LYS A 70 3.30 16.44 11.89
C LYS A 70 4.42 15.95 12.83
N ASP A 71 4.28 16.20 14.13
CA ASP A 71 5.24 15.69 15.11
C ASP A 71 5.11 14.16 15.20
N MET A 72 3.90 13.60 15.26
CA MET A 72 3.69 12.14 15.25
C MET A 72 4.19 11.47 13.97
N GLU A 73 3.92 12.05 12.80
CA GLU A 73 4.43 11.55 11.52
C GLU A 73 5.97 11.54 11.46
N SER A 74 6.64 12.40 12.23
CA SER A 74 8.11 12.40 12.28
C SER A 74 8.69 11.16 12.99
N TYR A 75 7.93 10.53 13.87
CA TYR A 75 8.29 9.28 14.54
C TYR A 75 7.81 8.05 13.76
N MET A 76 6.57 8.10 13.27
CA MET A 76 5.94 7.01 12.54
C MET A 76 6.21 7.16 11.06
N GLN A 77 7.18 6.41 10.52
CA GLN A 77 7.57 6.45 9.12
C GLN A 77 7.63 5.03 8.57
N ASP A 78 7.28 4.89 7.29
CA ASP A 78 7.42 3.65 6.52
C ASP A 78 6.69 2.43 7.16
N LEU A 79 5.58 2.68 7.86
CA LEU A 79 4.77 1.61 8.44
C LEU A 79 3.95 0.94 7.33
N THR A 80 4.39 -0.22 6.89
CA THR A 80 3.77 -0.91 5.77
C THR A 80 3.47 -2.37 6.09
N VAL A 81 2.32 -2.85 5.56
CA VAL A 81 1.92 -4.27 5.61
C VAL A 81 1.93 -4.83 4.20
N GLN A 82 2.56 -5.98 4.03
CA GLN A 82 2.73 -6.61 2.73
C GLN A 82 1.50 -7.40 2.30
N VAL A 83 1.09 -7.19 1.03
CA VAL A 83 0.07 -7.97 0.34
C VAL A 83 0.71 -8.74 -0.80
N ASN A 84 0.51 -10.03 -0.86
CA ASN A 84 0.87 -10.86 -2.00
C ASN A 84 -0.34 -11.06 -2.91
N LEU A 85 -0.11 -10.96 -4.21
CA LEU A 85 -1.08 -11.30 -5.25
C LEU A 85 -0.41 -12.27 -6.22
N THR A 86 -0.90 -13.48 -6.31
CA THR A 86 -0.49 -14.45 -7.32
C THR A 86 -1.53 -14.45 -8.43
N LEU A 87 -1.10 -14.29 -9.65
CA LEU A 87 -1.93 -14.38 -10.86
C LEU A 87 -1.40 -15.54 -11.72
N GLU A 88 -2.30 -16.43 -12.13
CA GLU A 88 -2.02 -17.54 -13.04
C GLU A 88 -2.95 -17.40 -14.24
N GLN A 89 -2.39 -16.99 -15.36
CA GLN A 89 -3.14 -16.78 -16.60
C GLN A 89 -3.41 -18.11 -17.28
N THR A 90 -4.68 -18.41 -17.55
CA THR A 90 -5.10 -19.64 -18.25
C THR A 90 -5.40 -19.37 -19.73
N ASP A 91 -5.75 -18.13 -20.08
CA ASP A 91 -5.99 -17.66 -21.44
C ASP A 91 -5.62 -16.18 -21.52
N ARG A 92 -5.67 -15.58 -22.72
CA ARG A 92 -5.26 -14.17 -22.96
C ARG A 92 -5.96 -13.15 -22.06
N SER A 93 -7.19 -13.43 -21.63
CA SER A 93 -8.03 -12.50 -20.88
C SER A 93 -8.60 -13.08 -19.61
N GLN A 94 -8.13 -14.23 -19.16
CA GLN A 94 -8.66 -14.86 -17.94
C GLN A 94 -7.63 -15.74 -17.23
N GLY A 95 -7.85 -15.93 -15.95
CA GLY A 95 -6.99 -16.76 -15.13
C GLY A 95 -7.55 -16.94 -13.72
N THR A 96 -6.68 -17.45 -12.84
CA THR A 96 -6.95 -17.56 -11.41
C THR A 96 -6.09 -16.59 -10.63
N PHE A 97 -6.57 -16.18 -9.46
CA PHE A 97 -5.80 -15.36 -8.55
C PHE A 97 -5.88 -15.89 -7.13
N ARG A 98 -4.85 -15.54 -6.36
CA ARG A 98 -4.83 -15.63 -4.90
C ARG A 98 -4.22 -14.36 -4.34
N CYS A 99 -4.89 -13.74 -3.37
CA CYS A 99 -4.40 -12.58 -2.66
C CYS A 99 -4.36 -12.89 -1.17
N ASN A 100 -3.32 -12.46 -0.47
CA ASN A 100 -3.21 -12.63 0.97
C ASN A 100 -2.31 -11.57 1.61
N ILE A 101 -2.69 -11.14 2.80
CA ILE A 101 -1.84 -10.38 3.71
C ILE A 101 -0.74 -11.32 4.26
N LEU A 102 0.48 -10.81 4.41
CA LEU A 102 1.56 -11.55 5.06
C LEU A 102 1.55 -11.29 6.56
N PRO A 103 1.21 -12.29 7.41
CA PRO A 103 1.15 -12.10 8.87
C PRO A 103 2.47 -11.62 9.47
N GLU A 104 3.60 -12.12 8.97
CA GLU A 104 4.92 -11.75 9.46
C GLU A 104 5.23 -10.26 9.20
N SER A 105 4.76 -9.72 8.06
CA SER A 105 4.92 -8.29 7.76
C SER A 105 3.99 -7.44 8.63
N TYR A 106 2.80 -7.93 8.92
CA TYR A 106 1.88 -7.27 9.85
C TYR A 106 2.48 -7.21 11.26
N ASP A 107 3.01 -8.31 11.79
CA ASP A 107 3.61 -8.36 13.11
C ASP A 107 4.84 -7.44 13.20
N ALA A 108 5.67 -7.41 12.17
CA ALA A 108 6.82 -6.51 12.09
C ALA A 108 6.39 -5.03 12.04
N CYS A 109 5.37 -4.71 11.23
CA CYS A 109 4.80 -3.36 11.15
C CYS A 109 4.20 -2.92 12.50
N LYS A 110 3.44 -3.82 13.15
CA LYS A 110 2.86 -3.57 14.48
C LYS A 110 3.94 -3.28 15.52
N GLN A 111 4.99 -4.08 15.56
CA GLN A 111 6.11 -3.87 16.47
C GLN A 111 6.77 -2.51 16.21
N ALA A 112 7.07 -2.18 14.94
CA ALA A 112 7.66 -0.90 14.56
C ALA A 112 6.78 0.30 14.93
N ALA A 113 5.46 0.20 14.75
CA ALA A 113 4.51 1.24 15.12
C ALA A 113 4.55 1.52 16.64
N TYR A 114 4.54 0.48 17.47
CA TYR A 114 4.61 0.67 18.91
C TYR A 114 5.99 1.12 19.41
N GLU A 115 7.08 0.75 18.73
CA GLU A 115 8.42 1.27 19.02
C GLU A 115 8.52 2.77 18.70
N ALA A 116 7.97 3.18 17.56
CA ALA A 116 7.88 4.58 17.17
C ALA A 116 7.01 5.39 18.14
N PHE A 117 5.85 4.85 18.51
CA PHE A 117 4.95 5.46 19.49
C PHE A 117 5.60 5.59 20.86
N ALA A 118 6.32 4.56 21.31
CA ALA A 118 7.04 4.58 22.58
C ALA A 118 8.13 5.66 22.59
N ALA A 119 8.84 5.86 21.47
CA ALA A 119 9.83 6.92 21.34
C ALA A 119 9.18 8.32 21.50
N ALA A 120 8.06 8.57 20.82
CA ALA A 120 7.31 9.81 20.95
C ALA A 120 6.79 10.01 22.38
N PHE A 121 6.20 8.98 22.96
CA PHE A 121 5.65 9.02 24.33
C PHE A 121 6.74 9.32 25.38
N GLN A 122 7.90 8.70 25.27
CA GLN A 122 9.04 8.94 26.17
C GLN A 122 9.54 10.39 26.09
N GLU A 123 9.59 10.98 24.89
CA GLU A 123 10.00 12.37 24.73
C GLU A 123 9.01 13.33 25.37
N LEU A 124 7.71 13.10 25.17
CA LEU A 124 6.65 13.88 25.83
C LEU A 124 6.70 13.73 27.35
N LEU A 125 6.95 12.52 27.84
CA LEU A 125 7.08 12.28 29.29
C LEU A 125 8.32 12.98 29.84
N ALA A 126 9.45 12.95 29.13
CA ALA A 126 10.66 13.68 29.50
C ALA A 126 10.41 15.20 29.61
N GLU A 127 9.68 15.77 28.66
CA GLU A 127 9.30 17.18 28.68
C GLU A 127 8.40 17.50 29.88
N ARG A 128 7.42 16.66 30.17
CA ARG A 128 6.55 16.78 31.33
C ARG A 128 7.30 16.73 32.65
N LEU A 129 8.23 15.79 32.80
CA LEU A 129 9.08 15.69 33.99
C LEU A 129 9.88 16.99 34.22
N ARG A 130 10.47 17.53 33.14
CA ARG A 130 11.19 18.81 33.22
C ARG A 130 10.29 19.98 33.62
N MET A 131 9.09 20.07 33.03
CA MET A 131 8.11 21.12 33.38
C MET A 131 7.61 20.99 34.83
N ALA A 132 7.53 19.77 35.36
CA ALA A 132 7.16 19.50 36.72
C ALA A 132 8.29 19.75 37.75
N GLY A 133 9.49 20.16 37.27
CA GLY A 133 10.63 20.41 38.14
C GLY A 133 11.37 19.14 38.62
N TYR A 134 11.27 18.05 37.87
CA TYR A 134 12.01 16.84 38.18
C TYR A 134 13.52 17.08 38.06
N GLU A 135 14.27 16.82 39.13
CA GLU A 135 15.71 17.07 39.23
C GLU A 135 16.57 15.92 38.70
N GLY A 136 15.99 14.76 38.38
CA GLY A 136 16.69 13.60 37.82
C GLY A 136 16.97 13.74 36.32
N SER A 137 17.70 12.77 35.76
CA SER A 137 17.88 12.70 34.32
C SER A 137 16.54 12.46 33.60
N THR A 138 16.37 13.11 32.48
CA THR A 138 15.21 12.96 31.59
C THR A 138 15.64 12.50 30.18
N ASP A 139 16.83 11.87 30.07
CA ASP A 139 17.19 11.17 28.85
C ASP A 139 16.32 9.92 28.63
N ARG A 140 16.38 9.36 27.45
CA ARG A 140 15.52 8.24 27.06
C ARG A 140 15.69 7.02 27.98
N GLU A 141 16.93 6.71 28.39
CA GLU A 141 17.20 5.57 29.26
C GLU A 141 16.64 5.77 30.67
N ALA A 142 16.77 6.98 31.22
CA ALA A 142 16.21 7.33 32.51
C ALA A 142 14.67 7.30 32.50
N VAL A 143 14.05 7.82 31.44
CA VAL A 143 12.58 7.76 31.27
C VAL A 143 12.10 6.31 31.14
N GLU A 144 12.79 5.48 30.35
CA GLU A 144 12.47 4.05 30.24
C GLU A 144 12.61 3.32 31.58
N ALA A 145 13.64 3.65 32.36
CA ALA A 145 13.81 3.09 33.71
C ALA A 145 12.67 3.49 34.64
N LEU A 146 12.23 4.77 34.61
CA LEU A 146 11.08 5.25 35.41
C LEU A 146 9.78 4.56 35.00
N VAL A 147 9.53 4.37 33.73
CA VAL A 147 8.34 3.63 33.22
C VAL A 147 8.41 2.19 33.71
N THR A 148 9.57 1.55 33.57
CA THR A 148 9.76 0.15 34.00
C THR A 148 9.60 -0.01 35.50
N GLU A 149 10.14 0.91 36.30
CA GLU A 149 9.97 0.91 37.74
C GLU A 149 8.50 1.12 38.16
N THR A 150 7.80 2.02 37.45
CA THR A 150 6.42 2.38 37.80
C THR A 150 5.42 1.30 37.40
N PHE A 151 5.57 0.74 36.20
CA PHE A 151 4.58 -0.17 35.60
C PHE A 151 5.04 -1.63 35.53
N GLY A 152 6.29 -1.93 35.86
CA GLY A 152 6.84 -3.29 35.83
C GLY A 152 7.11 -3.83 34.42
N MET A 153 7.07 -2.98 33.40
CA MET A 153 7.28 -3.36 32.01
C MET A 153 7.86 -2.20 31.18
N SER A 154 8.42 -2.52 30.00
CA SER A 154 8.95 -1.51 29.07
C SER A 154 7.83 -0.61 28.55
N THR A 155 8.20 0.59 28.07
CA THR A 155 7.25 1.54 27.46
C THR A 155 6.50 0.90 26.27
N VAL A 156 7.20 0.15 25.42
CA VAL A 156 6.57 -0.58 24.28
C VAL A 156 5.53 -1.56 24.80
N SER A 157 5.88 -2.40 25.79
CA SER A 157 4.96 -3.39 26.36
C SER A 157 3.77 -2.73 27.04
N TYR A 158 3.99 -1.60 27.72
CA TYR A 158 2.92 -0.81 28.34
C TYR A 158 1.94 -0.30 27.27
N LEU A 159 2.43 0.31 26.22
CA LEU A 159 1.59 0.84 25.14
C LEU A 159 0.87 -0.27 24.35
N MET A 160 1.52 -1.41 24.13
CA MET A 160 0.86 -2.58 23.54
C MET A 160 -0.28 -3.13 24.39
N SER A 161 -0.19 -3.00 25.71
CA SER A 161 -1.16 -3.58 26.65
C SER A 161 -2.29 -2.61 27.01
N TYR A 162 -2.01 -1.33 27.07
CA TYR A 162 -2.90 -0.30 27.60
C TYR A 162 -3.12 0.88 26.65
N GLY A 163 -2.32 0.99 25.58
CA GLY A 163 -2.46 2.03 24.54
C GLY A 163 -3.54 1.67 23.50
N PRO A 164 -3.70 2.53 22.50
CA PRO A 164 -4.65 2.33 21.42
C PRO A 164 -4.20 1.22 20.46
N ALA A 165 -5.13 0.63 19.73
CA ALA A 165 -4.80 -0.24 18.60
C ALA A 165 -4.34 0.64 17.43
N LEU A 166 -3.01 0.75 17.24
CA LEU A 166 -2.42 1.65 16.23
C LEU A 166 -2.73 1.24 14.79
N LEU A 167 -2.91 -0.06 14.55
CA LEU A 167 -3.19 -0.62 13.23
C LEU A 167 -4.56 -1.28 13.22
N PRO A 168 -5.22 -1.40 12.06
CA PRO A 168 -6.36 -2.30 11.90
C PRO A 168 -5.96 -3.71 12.34
N SER A 169 -6.90 -4.51 12.81
CA SER A 169 -6.57 -5.89 13.18
C SER A 169 -6.13 -6.69 11.96
N LEU A 170 -5.27 -7.70 12.17
CA LEU A 170 -4.90 -8.62 11.09
C LEU A 170 -6.13 -9.27 10.45
N GLU A 171 -7.13 -9.58 11.25
CA GLU A 171 -8.40 -10.18 10.79
C GLU A 171 -9.17 -9.23 9.86
N ASP A 172 -9.24 -7.94 10.20
CA ASP A 172 -9.90 -6.93 9.34
C ASP A 172 -9.14 -6.74 8.02
N LEU A 173 -7.81 -6.68 8.06
CA LEU A 173 -7.00 -6.60 6.86
C LEU A 173 -7.16 -7.86 6.00
N GLN A 174 -7.14 -9.04 6.60
CA GLN A 174 -7.36 -10.31 5.88
C GLN A 174 -8.77 -10.37 5.29
N ALA A 175 -9.79 -9.94 6.03
CA ALA A 175 -11.16 -9.88 5.51
C ALA A 175 -11.31 -8.94 4.30
N GLY A 176 -10.49 -7.88 4.23
CA GLY A 176 -10.49 -6.93 3.12
C GLY A 176 -9.65 -7.35 1.90
N TYR A 177 -8.62 -8.15 2.11
CA TYR A 177 -7.62 -8.45 1.08
C TYR A 177 -7.45 -9.92 0.73
N ASP A 178 -7.65 -10.84 1.69
CA ASP A 178 -7.43 -12.25 1.45
C ASP A 178 -8.57 -12.83 0.58
N GLY A 179 -8.17 -13.66 -0.36
CA GLY A 179 -9.13 -14.35 -1.19
C GLY A 179 -8.48 -15.02 -2.39
N SER A 180 -9.27 -15.85 -3.03
CA SER A 180 -8.89 -16.52 -4.27
C SER A 180 -10.10 -16.65 -5.18
N GLY A 181 -9.85 -16.91 -6.45
CA GLY A 181 -10.91 -17.08 -7.42
C GLY A 181 -10.42 -16.94 -8.84
N THR A 182 -11.28 -16.46 -9.71
CA THR A 182 -10.97 -16.23 -11.12
C THR A 182 -10.92 -14.75 -11.44
N TYR A 183 -10.17 -14.41 -12.48
CA TYR A 183 -10.19 -13.05 -13.01
C TYR A 183 -10.41 -13.06 -14.52
N THR A 184 -10.96 -11.95 -15.01
CA THR A 184 -11.03 -11.63 -16.42
C THR A 184 -10.49 -10.23 -16.67
N THR A 185 -9.91 -10.01 -17.86
CA THR A 185 -9.46 -8.69 -18.30
C THR A 185 -10.18 -8.28 -19.56
N GLU A 186 -10.68 -7.05 -19.59
CA GLU A 186 -11.27 -6.41 -20.77
C GLU A 186 -10.68 -5.01 -20.89
N GLU A 187 -9.93 -4.77 -21.98
CA GLU A 187 -9.14 -3.55 -22.18
C GLU A 187 -8.16 -3.31 -21.01
N ASP A 188 -8.44 -2.31 -20.18
CA ASP A 188 -7.68 -1.90 -18.97
C ASP A 188 -8.41 -2.23 -17.65
N LEU A 189 -9.51 -2.98 -17.71
CA LEU A 189 -10.30 -3.42 -16.57
C LEU A 189 -9.95 -4.86 -16.19
N LEU A 190 -9.58 -5.07 -14.95
CA LEU A 190 -9.38 -6.36 -14.30
C LEU A 190 -10.58 -6.64 -13.39
N THR A 191 -11.35 -7.67 -13.71
CA THR A 191 -12.50 -8.10 -12.89
C THR A 191 -12.16 -9.38 -12.16
N ARG A 192 -12.10 -9.33 -10.83
CA ARG A 192 -11.85 -10.48 -9.95
C ARG A 192 -13.16 -11.00 -9.37
N GLN A 193 -13.38 -12.32 -9.45
CA GLN A 193 -14.50 -13.00 -8.83
C GLN A 193 -13.98 -13.86 -7.69
N PHE A 194 -14.38 -13.53 -6.47
CA PHE A 194 -13.95 -14.21 -5.26
C PHE A 194 -14.85 -15.38 -4.94
N ASP A 195 -14.25 -16.52 -4.61
CA ASP A 195 -14.93 -17.72 -4.16
C ASP A 195 -15.20 -17.64 -2.65
N ALA A 196 -16.32 -17.10 -2.26
CA ALA A 196 -16.70 -16.93 -0.85
C ALA A 196 -17.81 -17.92 -0.44
N GLY A 197 -17.47 -19.22 -0.34
CA GLY A 197 -18.34 -20.22 0.33
C GLY A 197 -19.79 -20.30 -0.12
N GLY A 198 -20.09 -20.01 -1.41
CA GLY A 198 -21.44 -20.07 -1.99
C GLY A 198 -22.01 -18.72 -2.43
N SER A 199 -21.37 -17.61 -2.09
CA SER A 199 -21.61 -16.30 -2.71
C SER A 199 -20.41 -15.89 -3.56
N VAL A 200 -20.66 -15.30 -4.72
CA VAL A 200 -19.62 -14.75 -5.59
C VAL A 200 -19.61 -13.25 -5.38
N THR A 201 -18.50 -12.73 -4.87
CA THR A 201 -18.26 -11.28 -4.81
C THR A 201 -17.40 -10.88 -5.99
N THR A 202 -17.77 -9.83 -6.69
CA THR A 202 -17.03 -9.34 -7.85
C THR A 202 -16.42 -7.98 -7.52
N LYS A 203 -15.15 -7.79 -7.90
CA LYS A 203 -14.43 -6.52 -7.79
C LYS A 203 -13.82 -6.18 -9.15
N ALA A 204 -14.15 -5.00 -9.66
CA ALA A 204 -13.58 -4.46 -10.89
C ALA A 204 -12.58 -3.34 -10.57
N GLU A 205 -11.43 -3.38 -11.22
CA GLU A 205 -10.31 -2.47 -10.99
C GLU A 205 -9.66 -2.11 -12.31
N TYR A 206 -9.37 -0.84 -12.52
CA TYR A 206 -8.48 -0.46 -13.63
C TYR A 206 -7.06 -0.94 -13.34
N TYR A 207 -6.41 -1.52 -14.34
CA TYR A 207 -5.04 -1.97 -14.19
C TYR A 207 -4.10 -1.39 -15.24
N ILE A 208 -2.87 -1.13 -14.83
CA ILE A 208 -1.76 -0.78 -15.72
C ILE A 208 -0.62 -1.74 -15.41
N ARG A 209 -0.21 -2.52 -16.43
CA ARG A 209 0.97 -3.39 -16.35
C ARG A 209 2.10 -2.72 -17.14
N LYS A 210 3.23 -2.48 -16.48
CA LYS A 210 4.44 -1.95 -17.12
C LYS A 210 5.67 -2.57 -16.46
N ASP A 211 6.46 -3.25 -17.27
CA ASP A 211 7.67 -3.96 -16.81
C ASP A 211 7.37 -4.90 -15.63
N SER A 212 8.00 -4.64 -14.48
CA SER A 212 7.80 -5.37 -13.22
C SER A 212 6.75 -4.74 -12.31
N LYS A 213 5.95 -3.81 -12.79
CA LYS A 213 4.91 -3.12 -12.01
C LYS A 213 3.52 -3.47 -12.51
N LEU A 214 2.61 -3.70 -11.57
CA LEU A 214 1.17 -3.81 -11.78
C LEU A 214 0.50 -2.80 -10.85
N ILE A 215 -0.19 -1.83 -11.43
CA ILE A 215 -0.91 -0.79 -10.69
C ILE A 215 -2.39 -1.13 -10.79
N LEU A 216 -3.05 -1.25 -9.66
CA LEU A 216 -4.50 -1.40 -9.58
C LEU A 216 -5.10 -0.12 -9.03
N SER A 217 -6.13 0.39 -9.69
CA SER A 217 -6.90 1.57 -9.27
C SER A 217 -8.38 1.19 -9.15
N GLU A 218 -9.07 1.78 -8.19
CA GLU A 218 -10.49 1.53 -7.99
C GLU A 218 -11.31 1.97 -9.22
N GLU A 219 -12.27 1.15 -9.63
CA GLU A 219 -13.29 1.59 -10.57
C GLU A 219 -14.24 2.53 -9.82
N ILE A 220 -14.35 3.77 -10.29
CA ILE A 220 -15.31 4.74 -9.74
C ILE A 220 -16.73 4.35 -10.17
N SER A 221 -17.29 3.33 -9.52
CA SER A 221 -18.70 2.99 -9.68
C SER A 221 -19.50 3.47 -8.47
N SER A 222 -20.66 4.03 -8.74
CA SER A 222 -21.55 4.64 -7.73
C SER A 222 -22.14 3.66 -6.70
N ASP A 223 -21.89 2.36 -6.84
CA ASP A 223 -22.53 1.30 -6.04
C ASP A 223 -21.58 0.46 -5.17
N SER A 224 -20.25 0.69 -5.23
CA SER A 224 -19.31 -0.12 -4.47
C SER A 224 -19.01 0.48 -3.07
N ALA A 225 -19.97 0.34 -2.16
CA ALA A 225 -19.79 0.71 -0.74
C ALA A 225 -18.97 -0.32 0.08
N ALA A 226 -18.36 -1.34 -0.54
CA ALA A 226 -17.85 -2.50 0.16
C ALA A 226 -16.31 -2.54 0.32
N PHE A 227 -15.54 -1.68 -0.36
CA PHE A 227 -14.09 -1.66 -0.25
C PHE A 227 -13.60 -0.24 0.02
N SER A 228 -12.76 -0.10 1.03
CA SER A 228 -12.15 1.18 1.37
C SER A 228 -11.26 1.68 0.23
N SER A 229 -11.56 2.85 -0.30
CA SER A 229 -10.71 3.57 -1.28
C SER A 229 -9.37 4.02 -0.70
N GLU A 230 -9.15 3.82 0.59
CA GLU A 230 -8.05 4.35 1.38
C GLU A 230 -6.67 3.88 0.91
N TYR A 231 -6.60 2.68 0.31
CA TYR A 231 -5.32 2.09 -0.10
C TYR A 231 -5.08 2.07 -1.63
N TYR A 232 -5.91 2.73 -2.41
CA TYR A 232 -5.71 2.88 -3.84
C TYR A 232 -4.95 4.16 -4.18
N PRO A 233 -4.11 4.14 -5.25
CA PRO A 233 -3.76 3.00 -6.11
C PRO A 233 -2.81 2.01 -5.44
N MET A 234 -3.07 0.71 -5.63
CA MET A 234 -2.15 -0.33 -5.18
C MET A 234 -1.07 -0.60 -6.23
N ILE A 235 0.17 -0.47 -5.83
CA ILE A 235 1.33 -0.66 -6.71
C ILE A 235 2.03 -1.97 -6.35
N TYR A 236 1.79 -2.99 -7.15
CA TYR A 236 2.45 -4.28 -7.02
C TYR A 236 3.77 -4.31 -7.79
N THR A 237 4.74 -5.02 -7.24
CA THR A 237 6.03 -5.32 -7.86
C THR A 237 6.14 -6.82 -8.07
N LEU A 238 6.52 -7.24 -9.28
CA LEU A 238 6.74 -8.65 -9.61
C LEU A 238 7.95 -9.19 -8.83
N LYS A 239 7.76 -10.26 -8.10
CA LYS A 239 8.86 -11.01 -7.47
C LYS A 239 9.69 -11.66 -8.56
N GLN A 240 10.96 -11.30 -8.67
CA GLN A 240 11.87 -12.01 -9.55
C GLN A 240 12.10 -13.40 -8.98
N SER A 241 11.84 -14.44 -9.77
CA SER A 241 12.27 -15.79 -9.43
C SER A 241 13.79 -15.76 -9.24
N GLN A 242 14.27 -15.94 -8.02
CA GLN A 242 15.69 -16.22 -7.80
C GLN A 242 15.95 -17.59 -8.40
N ASN A 243 16.38 -17.62 -9.66
CA ASN A 243 16.96 -18.82 -10.23
C ASN A 243 18.24 -19.12 -9.45
N GLN A 244 18.14 -20.08 -8.53
CA GLN A 244 19.30 -20.79 -7.95
C GLN A 244 19.86 -21.78 -8.96
#